data_daffc0e4e43c77b1ddf50c158698d2fb
#
_entry.id   daffc0e4e43c77b1ddf50c158698d2fb
#
_cell.length_a   1.000
_cell.length_b   1.000
_cell.length_c   1.000
_cell.angle_alpha   90.00
_cell.angle_beta   90.00
_cell.angle_gamma   90.00
#
_symmetry.space_group_name_H-M   'P 1'
#
loop_
_entity.id
_entity.type
_entity.pdbx_description
1 polymer ?
#
loop_
_entity_poly.entity_id
_entity_poly.type
_entity_poly.pdbx_seq_one_letter_code
_entity_poly.pdbx_strand_id
1 'polypeptide(L)'
;VARFTPLGVLDTTFNSPSGYVIIPPSAFDSGGNFFDQCYSNSVIIQPSDGYIVLGGSVRKLALPNNKSFIALVRLTATGALDTLFGTNLNGTVYAAFNLLTNNEDICNCLSIQTDGKIVSGGVNSPAPSPPASQNLSVVRFTTGGILDTTFNSSGITPGWLIIPNLPSYNYNFARGIGINSVGQIIISSYITKLSFETCFGVAAVTSSGILDTSFGTGGQTILDLSPTYNLTAPLFSNGTNALALQSDNKIVITGGFLNTSTFAEGFSLARFDTNGALDLTFGLAGVGYILSDLVSPSTEIGYSVAIQTDGKVLVGGTAVNIEDSGANNSFILARYFGFPPFPIPIISICFPAGTPVLTDQGNIPIEEINPDIHTIKKNPIIAITQSFMNEDTIVCIEKHSLGINIPNKRTFISNYHGIIYKNQLIPAERLVGRLRGIYYVKYNKQVLYNVLMEKHYIINVNNMSVETLNPKNIVAKLYKNEHSPEEKTRLILEINEISKNNRNIKNKKNCENFNGYEKITQNFTRRKFSILRYNPLINRLNFYTKKHFVSQNNPHNNTIKNHVSFKKYNPNVKLNTHKFRYGRRIR
;
A
#
# COMPACT_ATOMS: atom_id res chain seq x y z
N VAL A 1 7.02 -30.09 12.75
CA VAL A 1 7.18 -28.77 13.38
C VAL A 1 8.50 -28.72 14.13
N ALA A 2 9.24 -27.65 13.98
CA ALA A 2 10.45 -27.38 14.76
C ALA A 2 10.33 -26.00 15.41
N ARG A 3 10.89 -25.83 16.60
CA ARG A 3 10.96 -24.54 17.27
C ARG A 3 12.42 -24.07 17.34
N PHE A 4 12.61 -22.81 17.02
CA PHE A 4 13.91 -22.17 17.12
C PHE A 4 13.89 -21.06 18.18
N THR A 5 14.99 -20.88 18.86
CA THR A 5 15.19 -19.73 19.75
C THR A 5 15.22 -18.42 18.94
N PRO A 6 15.08 -17.25 19.58
CA PRO A 6 15.23 -15.96 18.91
C PRO A 6 16.60 -15.76 18.23
N LEU A 7 17.61 -16.54 18.60
CA LEU A 7 18.93 -16.55 17.99
C LEU A 7 19.06 -17.53 16.82
N GLY A 8 17.98 -18.19 16.42
CA GLY A 8 17.97 -19.15 15.31
C GLY A 8 18.54 -20.52 15.64
N VAL A 9 18.75 -20.83 16.90
CA VAL A 9 19.24 -22.16 17.33
C VAL A 9 18.03 -23.06 17.56
N LEU A 10 18.11 -24.34 17.17
CA LEU A 10 17.06 -25.32 17.43
C LEU A 10 16.80 -25.42 18.94
N ASP A 11 15.55 -25.20 19.33
CA ASP A 11 15.16 -25.21 20.73
C ASP A 11 14.84 -26.63 21.22
N THR A 12 15.85 -27.30 21.76
CA THR A 12 15.72 -28.68 22.25
C THR A 12 14.84 -28.85 23.49
N THR A 13 14.33 -27.75 24.05
CA THR A 13 13.30 -27.81 25.09
C THR A 13 11.90 -28.07 24.52
N PHE A 14 11.73 -27.88 23.20
CA PHE A 14 10.50 -28.21 22.50
C PHE A 14 10.50 -29.69 22.13
N ASN A 15 9.48 -30.41 22.54
CA ASN A 15 9.41 -31.88 22.42
C ASN A 15 10.75 -32.52 22.83
N SER A 16 11.19 -32.18 24.02
CA SER A 16 12.52 -32.50 24.53
C SER A 16 12.86 -33.99 24.43
N PRO A 17 14.08 -34.32 23.98
CA PRO A 17 15.19 -33.41 23.65
C PRO A 17 15.28 -33.02 22.16
N SER A 18 14.28 -33.31 21.35
CA SER A 18 14.39 -33.30 19.87
C SER A 18 14.38 -31.90 19.26
N GLY A 19 13.67 -30.93 19.84
CA GLY A 19 13.46 -29.61 19.27
C GLY A 19 12.43 -29.58 18.12
N TYR A 20 11.89 -30.73 17.75
CA TYR A 20 10.88 -30.88 16.70
C TYR A 20 9.92 -32.05 16.96
N VAL A 21 8.79 -32.03 16.25
CA VAL A 21 7.75 -33.08 16.26
C VAL A 21 7.46 -33.50 14.82
N ILE A 22 7.34 -34.77 14.60
CA ILE A 22 6.85 -35.39 13.36
C ILE A 22 5.49 -36.00 13.64
N ILE A 23 4.46 -35.66 12.87
CA ILE A 23 3.12 -36.21 12.94
C ILE A 23 2.93 -37.12 11.74
N PRO A 24 2.85 -38.44 11.94
CA PRO A 24 2.62 -39.39 10.84
C PRO A 24 1.16 -39.35 10.37
N PRO A 25 0.87 -39.79 9.13
CA PRO A 25 -0.52 -39.90 8.64
C PRO A 25 -1.39 -40.77 9.54
N SER A 26 -0.85 -41.82 10.12
CA SER A 26 -1.55 -42.74 11.03
C SER A 26 -2.04 -42.08 12.34
N ALA A 27 -1.53 -40.89 12.69
CA ALA A 27 -2.05 -40.12 13.81
C ALA A 27 -3.51 -39.69 13.61
N PHE A 28 -3.98 -39.67 12.38
CA PHE A 28 -5.35 -39.33 12.00
C PHE A 28 -6.25 -40.55 11.84
N ASP A 29 -5.71 -41.77 11.93
CA ASP A 29 -6.49 -42.98 11.74
C ASP A 29 -7.58 -43.10 12.79
N SER A 30 -8.82 -43.13 12.34
CA SER A 30 -9.98 -43.30 13.22
C SER A 30 -11.21 -43.75 12.43
N GLY A 31 -12.12 -44.42 13.09
CA GLY A 31 -13.39 -44.82 12.48
C GLY A 31 -13.25 -45.72 11.24
N GLY A 32 -12.17 -46.52 11.15
CA GLY A 32 -11.88 -47.34 9.97
C GLY A 32 -11.29 -46.58 8.77
N ASN A 33 -10.98 -45.31 8.93
CA ASN A 33 -10.20 -44.56 7.92
C ASN A 33 -8.72 -44.67 8.23
N PHE A 34 -7.94 -45.02 7.21
CA PHE A 34 -6.48 -45.11 7.25
C PHE A 34 -5.94 -44.12 6.22
N PHE A 35 -4.96 -43.29 6.61
CA PHE A 35 -4.39 -42.26 5.78
C PHE A 35 -2.95 -42.57 5.40
N ASP A 36 -2.62 -42.31 4.15
CA ASP A 36 -1.33 -42.64 3.56
C ASP A 36 -0.39 -41.43 3.52
N GLN A 37 -0.95 -40.22 3.46
CA GLN A 37 -0.21 -38.97 3.34
C GLN A 37 -0.82 -37.89 4.22
N CYS A 38 0.04 -37.05 4.77
CA CYS A 38 -0.36 -35.80 5.42
C CYS A 38 0.57 -34.64 5.01
N TYR A 39 -0.03 -33.48 4.90
CA TYR A 39 0.67 -32.25 4.52
C TYR A 39 0.26 -31.14 5.48
N SER A 40 1.23 -30.32 5.90
CA SER A 40 0.98 -29.12 6.69
C SER A 40 1.29 -27.90 5.85
N ASN A 41 0.32 -27.01 5.72
CA ASN A 41 0.41 -25.81 4.90
C ASN A 41 0.44 -24.53 5.74
N SER A 42 -0.01 -24.60 6.97
CA SER A 42 -0.14 -23.43 7.83
C SER A 42 0.12 -23.77 9.29
N VAL A 43 0.66 -22.81 10.03
CA VAL A 43 0.86 -22.89 11.47
C VAL A 43 0.43 -21.59 12.13
N ILE A 44 -0.32 -21.69 13.23
CA ILE A 44 -0.72 -20.55 14.05
C ILE A 44 -0.54 -20.90 15.54
N ILE A 45 -0.43 -19.86 16.37
CA ILE A 45 -0.33 -20.01 17.82
C ILE A 45 -1.60 -19.43 18.43
N GLN A 46 -2.25 -20.20 19.31
CA GLN A 46 -3.41 -19.72 20.06
C GLN A 46 -2.94 -18.72 21.13
N PRO A 47 -3.49 -17.48 21.12
CA PRO A 47 -3.02 -16.45 22.05
C PRO A 47 -3.32 -16.73 23.53
N SER A 48 -4.33 -17.56 23.80
CA SER A 48 -4.81 -17.85 25.15
C SER A 48 -3.86 -18.71 25.98
N ASP A 49 -3.17 -19.65 25.32
CA ASP A 49 -2.45 -20.75 26.00
C ASP A 49 -1.09 -21.07 25.35
N GLY A 50 -0.79 -20.44 24.22
CA GLY A 50 0.42 -20.69 23.44
C GLY A 50 0.41 -22.02 22.70
N TYR A 51 -0.73 -22.68 22.58
CA TYR A 51 -0.85 -23.92 21.84
C TYR A 51 -0.65 -23.68 20.35
N ILE A 52 -0.07 -24.66 19.68
CA ILE A 52 0.33 -24.56 18.29
C ILE A 52 -0.64 -25.38 17.45
N VAL A 53 -1.34 -24.74 16.53
CA VAL A 53 -2.26 -25.41 15.62
C VAL A 53 -1.63 -25.43 14.22
N LEU A 54 -1.56 -26.64 13.66
CA LEU A 54 -1.17 -26.90 12.28
C LEU A 54 -2.41 -27.15 11.44
N GLY A 55 -2.43 -26.63 10.23
CA GLY A 55 -3.47 -26.90 9.24
C GLY A 55 -2.89 -27.40 7.94
N GLY A 56 -3.62 -28.30 7.31
CA GLY A 56 -3.21 -28.88 6.05
C GLY A 56 -4.21 -29.90 5.53
N SER A 57 -3.72 -31.03 5.03
CA SER A 57 -4.57 -32.10 4.55
C SER A 57 -4.04 -33.48 4.91
N VAL A 58 -4.94 -34.41 5.05
CA VAL A 58 -4.64 -35.85 5.04
C VAL A 58 -5.30 -36.49 3.82
N ARG A 59 -4.65 -37.50 3.27
CA ARG A 59 -5.07 -38.11 2.02
C ARG A 59 -5.16 -39.62 2.16
N LYS A 60 -6.26 -40.18 1.61
CA LYS A 60 -6.48 -41.58 1.46
C LYS A 60 -6.30 -41.98 0.00
N LEU A 61 -5.31 -42.83 -0.27
CA LEU A 61 -4.96 -43.23 -1.65
C LEU A 61 -5.66 -44.53 -2.08
N ALA A 62 -6.42 -45.18 -1.19
CA ALA A 62 -7.09 -46.44 -1.50
C ALA A 62 -8.10 -46.27 -2.66
N LEU A 63 -7.86 -46.96 -3.77
CA LEU A 63 -8.78 -47.00 -4.91
C LEU A 63 -10.16 -47.58 -4.49
N PRO A 64 -11.26 -47.04 -5.04
CA PRO A 64 -11.33 -46.12 -6.19
C PRO A 64 -11.28 -44.65 -5.81
N ASN A 65 -11.11 -44.29 -4.57
CA ASN A 65 -11.40 -42.94 -4.07
C ASN A 65 -10.15 -42.26 -3.50
N ASN A 66 -9.34 -41.66 -4.37
CA ASN A 66 -8.37 -40.66 -3.95
C ASN A 66 -9.09 -39.47 -3.33
N LYS A 67 -9.00 -39.34 -2.00
CA LYS A 67 -9.72 -38.30 -1.24
C LYS A 67 -8.80 -37.56 -0.32
N SER A 68 -8.88 -36.23 -0.33
CA SER A 68 -8.21 -35.37 0.63
C SER A 68 -9.21 -34.77 1.60
N PHE A 69 -8.80 -34.62 2.84
CA PHE A 69 -9.58 -34.04 3.92
C PHE A 69 -8.83 -32.90 4.54
N ILE A 70 -9.50 -31.83 4.93
CA ILE A 70 -8.90 -30.83 5.81
C ILE A 70 -8.38 -31.52 7.06
N ALA A 71 -7.16 -31.20 7.47
CA ALA A 71 -6.55 -31.77 8.67
C ALA A 71 -6.05 -30.67 9.59
N LEU A 72 -6.32 -30.81 10.89
CA LEU A 72 -5.74 -29.99 11.93
C LEU A 72 -5.03 -30.85 12.96
N VAL A 73 -3.94 -30.32 13.51
CA VAL A 73 -3.21 -30.90 14.65
C VAL A 73 -2.99 -29.81 15.67
N ARG A 74 -3.18 -30.12 16.96
CA ARG A 74 -2.79 -29.21 18.02
C ARG A 74 -1.69 -29.78 18.88
N LEU A 75 -0.67 -28.99 19.12
CA LEU A 75 0.40 -29.27 20.06
C LEU A 75 0.31 -28.28 21.22
N THR A 76 0.72 -28.74 22.39
CA THR A 76 0.96 -27.86 23.54
C THR A 76 2.10 -26.87 23.21
N ALA A 77 2.25 -25.84 24.00
CA ALA A 77 3.36 -24.89 23.87
C ALA A 77 4.74 -25.57 24.01
N THR A 78 4.81 -26.74 24.65
CA THR A 78 6.03 -27.55 24.81
C THR A 78 6.26 -28.55 23.69
N GLY A 79 5.34 -28.66 22.72
CA GLY A 79 5.48 -29.54 21.56
C GLY A 79 4.88 -30.93 21.72
N ALA A 80 4.24 -31.25 22.86
CA ALA A 80 3.51 -32.49 23.00
C ALA A 80 2.17 -32.43 22.24
N LEU A 81 1.71 -33.54 21.73
CA LEU A 81 0.39 -33.66 21.12
C LEU A 81 -0.70 -33.40 22.19
N ASP A 82 -1.62 -32.47 21.89
CA ASP A 82 -2.70 -32.17 22.84
C ASP A 82 -3.87 -33.14 22.68
N THR A 83 -3.89 -34.14 23.54
CA THR A 83 -4.90 -35.19 23.50
C THR A 83 -6.32 -34.73 23.82
N LEU A 84 -6.54 -33.48 24.21
CA LEU A 84 -7.88 -32.93 24.42
C LEU A 84 -8.45 -32.26 23.16
N PHE A 85 -7.67 -32.19 22.07
CA PHE A 85 -8.09 -31.59 20.83
C PHE A 85 -8.74 -32.59 19.88
N GLY A 86 -9.86 -32.18 19.29
CA GLY A 86 -10.62 -32.97 18.34
C GLY A 86 -11.63 -33.93 18.98
N THR A 87 -12.52 -34.44 18.17
CA THR A 87 -13.60 -35.37 18.61
C THR A 87 -13.07 -36.69 19.12
N ASN A 88 -11.90 -37.11 18.63
CA ASN A 88 -11.30 -38.38 19.04
C ASN A 88 -10.34 -38.24 20.23
N LEU A 89 -10.18 -37.04 20.76
CA LEU A 89 -9.31 -36.73 21.89
C LEU A 89 -7.87 -37.26 21.70
N ASN A 90 -7.35 -37.13 20.50
CA ASN A 90 -6.02 -37.61 20.12
C ASN A 90 -5.11 -36.54 19.54
N GLY A 91 -5.52 -35.26 19.62
CA GLY A 91 -4.75 -34.13 19.13
C GLY A 91 -4.87 -33.86 17.65
N THR A 92 -5.67 -34.64 16.94
CA THR A 92 -5.85 -34.52 15.50
C THR A 92 -7.32 -34.43 15.11
N VAL A 93 -7.57 -33.73 14.00
CA VAL A 93 -8.91 -33.58 13.41
C VAL A 93 -8.79 -33.70 11.90
N TYR A 94 -9.75 -34.36 11.29
CA TYR A 94 -9.97 -34.24 9.85
C TYR A 94 -11.45 -33.96 9.55
N ALA A 95 -11.71 -33.25 8.49
CA ALA A 95 -13.05 -32.88 8.04
C ALA A 95 -13.16 -32.87 6.52
N ALA A 96 -14.33 -33.20 6.00
CA ALA A 96 -14.65 -33.11 4.59
C ALA A 96 -16.03 -32.49 4.41
N PHE A 97 -16.20 -31.73 3.33
CA PHE A 97 -17.48 -31.12 2.98
C PHE A 97 -18.57 -32.15 2.71
N ASN A 98 -18.21 -33.22 2.01
CA ASN A 98 -19.10 -34.33 1.75
C ASN A 98 -18.32 -35.65 1.81
N LEU A 99 -18.71 -36.54 2.73
CA LEU A 99 -18.06 -37.83 2.92
C LEU A 99 -18.36 -38.84 1.80
N LEU A 100 -19.40 -38.58 1.00
CA LEU A 100 -19.90 -39.54 0.00
C LEU A 100 -19.30 -39.33 -1.39
N THR A 101 -18.63 -38.21 -1.63
CA THR A 101 -18.05 -37.87 -2.93
C THR A 101 -16.52 -37.84 -2.88
N ASN A 102 -15.88 -37.99 -4.04
CA ASN A 102 -14.41 -37.92 -4.17
C ASN A 102 -13.93 -36.48 -4.15
N ASN A 103 -14.26 -35.71 -3.13
CA ASN A 103 -13.86 -34.32 -3.01
C ASN A 103 -12.42 -34.20 -2.55
N GLU A 104 -11.75 -33.18 -3.01
CA GLU A 104 -10.50 -32.72 -2.41
C GLU A 104 -10.77 -31.49 -1.54
N ASP A 105 -10.68 -31.67 -0.23
CA ASP A 105 -10.79 -30.61 0.75
C ASP A 105 -9.42 -30.38 1.37
N ILE A 106 -8.87 -29.19 1.17
CA ILE A 106 -7.50 -28.86 1.62
C ILE A 106 -7.55 -27.57 2.41
N CYS A 107 -6.93 -27.55 3.60
CA CYS A 107 -6.61 -26.33 4.33
C CYS A 107 -5.28 -25.77 3.81
N ASN A 108 -5.30 -24.56 3.29
CA ASN A 108 -4.11 -23.87 2.85
C ASN A 108 -3.62 -22.82 3.85
N CYS A 109 -4.51 -22.22 4.60
CA CYS A 109 -4.18 -21.16 5.56
C CYS A 109 -5.12 -21.20 6.77
N LEU A 110 -4.60 -20.72 7.91
CA LEU A 110 -5.32 -20.68 9.18
C LEU A 110 -5.31 -19.26 9.76
N SER A 111 -6.36 -18.95 10.49
CA SER A 111 -6.44 -17.78 11.36
C SER A 111 -7.24 -18.12 12.62
N ILE A 112 -7.11 -17.28 13.67
CA ILE A 112 -7.85 -17.42 14.92
C ILE A 112 -8.72 -16.19 15.13
N GLN A 113 -10.00 -16.37 15.38
CA GLN A 113 -10.91 -15.31 15.78
C GLN A 113 -10.65 -14.89 17.23
N THR A 114 -11.15 -13.74 17.62
CA THR A 114 -10.95 -13.18 18.97
C THR A 114 -11.54 -14.05 20.08
N ASP A 115 -12.50 -14.90 19.74
CA ASP A 115 -13.10 -15.90 20.65
C ASP A 115 -12.32 -17.23 20.69
N GLY A 116 -11.17 -17.28 20.01
CA GLY A 116 -10.29 -18.44 19.98
C GLY A 116 -10.68 -19.52 18.96
N LYS A 117 -11.77 -19.36 18.23
CA LYS A 117 -12.17 -20.30 17.18
C LYS A 117 -11.19 -20.27 16.02
N ILE A 118 -10.96 -21.44 15.43
CA ILE A 118 -9.99 -21.64 14.36
C ILE A 118 -10.71 -21.58 13.03
N VAL A 119 -10.24 -20.73 12.12
CA VAL A 119 -10.78 -20.60 10.77
C VAL A 119 -9.74 -21.08 9.77
N SER A 120 -10.16 -22.01 8.90
CA SER A 120 -9.38 -22.55 7.79
C SER A 120 -9.87 -21.95 6.48
N GLY A 121 -8.95 -21.40 5.69
CA GLY A 121 -9.18 -21.08 4.29
C GLY A 121 -8.53 -22.13 3.40
N GLY A 122 -9.23 -22.52 2.33
CA GLY A 122 -8.71 -23.60 1.52
C GLY A 122 -9.40 -23.74 0.17
N VAL A 123 -9.46 -24.97 -0.30
CA VAL A 123 -10.13 -25.34 -1.53
C VAL A 123 -11.10 -26.50 -1.27
N ASN A 124 -12.23 -26.43 -1.94
CA ASN A 124 -13.13 -27.55 -2.11
C ASN A 124 -13.22 -27.88 -3.62
N SER A 125 -12.85 -29.10 -3.96
CA SER A 125 -12.94 -29.62 -5.32
C SER A 125 -14.05 -30.66 -5.36
N PRO A 126 -15.23 -30.36 -5.90
CA PRO A 126 -16.27 -31.38 -6.08
C PRO A 126 -15.80 -32.42 -7.08
N ALA A 127 -16.26 -33.67 -6.88
CA ALA A 127 -15.81 -34.89 -7.54
C ALA A 127 -15.59 -34.83 -9.06
N PRO A 128 -14.79 -35.77 -9.60
CA PRO A 128 -14.07 -35.67 -10.86
C PRO A 128 -15.01 -35.74 -12.08
N SER A 129 -15.43 -34.59 -12.54
CA SER A 129 -15.87 -34.43 -13.93
C SER A 129 -15.09 -33.28 -14.51
N PRO A 130 -14.31 -33.46 -15.56
CA PRO A 130 -13.70 -32.34 -16.23
C PRO A 130 -14.76 -31.41 -16.88
N PRO A 131 -14.62 -30.11 -16.73
CA PRO A 131 -13.59 -29.44 -15.96
C PRO A 131 -13.95 -29.36 -14.47
N ALA A 132 -13.14 -30.00 -13.63
CA ALA A 132 -13.29 -29.92 -12.18
C ALA A 132 -13.11 -28.45 -11.75
N SER A 133 -14.18 -27.78 -11.40
CA SER A 133 -14.12 -26.47 -10.80
C SER A 133 -13.63 -26.59 -9.35
N GLN A 134 -12.66 -25.81 -8.96
CA GLN A 134 -12.23 -25.72 -7.56
C GLN A 134 -12.76 -24.42 -6.99
N ASN A 135 -13.40 -24.52 -5.83
CA ASN A 135 -14.04 -23.41 -5.17
C ASN A 135 -13.27 -23.02 -3.92
N LEU A 136 -13.28 -21.75 -3.62
CA LEU A 136 -12.77 -21.23 -2.35
C LEU A 136 -13.63 -21.74 -1.21
N SER A 137 -13.00 -22.33 -0.18
CA SER A 137 -13.70 -22.82 1.00
C SER A 137 -13.21 -22.16 2.29
N VAL A 138 -14.13 -21.93 3.20
CA VAL A 138 -13.88 -21.45 4.55
C VAL A 138 -14.55 -22.37 5.54
N VAL A 139 -13.80 -22.86 6.51
CA VAL A 139 -14.30 -23.82 7.50
C VAL A 139 -13.93 -23.31 8.89
N ARG A 140 -14.85 -23.39 9.83
CA ARG A 140 -14.58 -23.01 11.20
C ARG A 140 -14.64 -24.21 12.16
N PHE A 141 -13.67 -24.20 13.06
CA PHE A 141 -13.62 -25.14 14.19
C PHE A 141 -13.71 -24.39 15.51
N THR A 142 -14.26 -25.02 16.51
CA THR A 142 -14.23 -24.53 17.89
C THR A 142 -12.79 -24.43 18.39
N THR A 143 -12.58 -23.83 19.55
CA THR A 143 -11.28 -23.80 20.24
C THR A 143 -10.72 -25.20 20.53
N GLY A 144 -11.60 -26.20 20.68
CA GLY A 144 -11.25 -27.59 20.91
C GLY A 144 -11.10 -28.43 19.64
N GLY A 145 -11.15 -27.81 18.43
CA GLY A 145 -10.97 -28.55 17.17
C GLY A 145 -12.22 -29.27 16.65
N ILE A 146 -13.39 -29.06 17.24
CA ILE A 146 -14.65 -29.62 16.74
C ILE A 146 -15.21 -28.72 15.66
N LEU A 147 -15.77 -29.26 14.57
CA LEU A 147 -16.45 -28.49 13.54
C LEU A 147 -17.53 -27.59 14.15
N ASP A 148 -17.42 -26.28 13.94
CA ASP A 148 -18.36 -25.32 14.53
C ASP A 148 -19.57 -25.10 13.62
N THR A 149 -20.61 -25.86 13.84
CA THR A 149 -21.86 -25.80 13.07
C THR A 149 -22.65 -24.50 13.25
N THR A 150 -22.23 -23.60 14.14
CA THR A 150 -22.81 -22.25 14.23
C THR A 150 -22.28 -21.32 13.14
N PHE A 151 -21.19 -21.70 12.46
CA PHE A 151 -20.66 -20.99 11.31
C PHE A 151 -21.46 -21.39 10.07
N ASN A 152 -21.94 -20.39 9.32
CA ASN A 152 -22.83 -20.60 8.17
C ASN A 152 -23.97 -21.58 8.51
N SER A 153 -24.61 -21.39 9.65
CA SER A 153 -25.58 -22.32 10.23
C SER A 153 -26.80 -22.59 9.35
N SER A 154 -27.15 -21.64 8.47
CA SER A 154 -28.23 -21.76 7.48
C SER A 154 -27.74 -22.29 6.12
N GLY A 155 -26.46 -22.53 5.96
CA GLY A 155 -25.88 -23.06 4.74
C GLY A 155 -26.18 -24.54 4.52
N ILE A 156 -25.85 -25.05 3.34
CA ILE A 156 -26.05 -26.47 2.96
C ILE A 156 -25.31 -27.40 3.92
N THR A 157 -24.12 -27.00 4.34
CA THR A 157 -23.31 -27.74 5.31
C THR A 157 -22.86 -26.78 6.42
N PRO A 158 -23.55 -26.77 7.57
CA PRO A 158 -23.14 -25.93 8.70
C PRO A 158 -21.68 -26.19 9.11
N GLY A 159 -20.96 -25.14 9.42
CA GLY A 159 -19.52 -25.19 9.67
C GLY A 159 -18.66 -24.88 8.45
N TRP A 160 -19.24 -24.92 7.25
CA TRP A 160 -18.58 -24.70 5.97
C TRP A 160 -19.23 -23.58 5.19
N LEU A 161 -18.42 -22.74 4.56
CA LEU A 161 -18.83 -21.83 3.51
C LEU A 161 -18.03 -22.16 2.24
N ILE A 162 -18.75 -22.48 1.17
CA ILE A 162 -18.17 -22.59 -0.16
C ILE A 162 -18.50 -21.31 -0.91
N ILE A 163 -17.47 -20.61 -1.36
CA ILE A 163 -17.62 -19.41 -2.19
C ILE A 163 -17.48 -19.84 -3.65
N PRO A 164 -18.55 -19.76 -4.44
CA PRO A 164 -18.52 -20.24 -5.82
C PRO A 164 -17.64 -19.35 -6.68
N ASN A 165 -17.10 -19.92 -7.74
CA ASN A 165 -16.38 -19.17 -8.74
C ASN A 165 -17.32 -18.16 -9.43
N LEU A 166 -16.80 -16.98 -9.71
CA LEU A 166 -17.49 -16.02 -10.56
C LEU A 166 -17.55 -16.54 -12.00
N PRO A 167 -18.52 -16.09 -12.81
CA PRO A 167 -18.59 -16.43 -14.24
C PRO A 167 -17.25 -16.17 -14.94
N SER A 168 -16.84 -17.07 -15.81
CA SER A 168 -15.57 -17.05 -16.55
C SER A 168 -14.31 -17.47 -15.75
N TYR A 169 -14.46 -17.92 -14.51
CA TYR A 169 -13.37 -18.43 -13.68
C TYR A 169 -13.57 -19.90 -13.31
N ASN A 170 -12.46 -20.64 -13.23
CA ASN A 170 -12.48 -22.10 -13.09
C ASN A 170 -11.94 -22.57 -11.73
N TYR A 171 -10.84 -21.98 -11.31
CA TYR A 171 -10.13 -22.38 -10.11
C TYR A 171 -9.98 -21.21 -9.15
N ASN A 172 -10.26 -21.45 -7.89
CA ASN A 172 -10.15 -20.44 -6.84
C ASN A 172 -9.62 -21.11 -5.56
N PHE A 173 -8.38 -20.78 -5.22
CA PHE A 173 -7.67 -21.35 -4.08
C PHE A 173 -7.37 -20.28 -3.05
N ALA A 174 -7.74 -20.50 -1.79
CA ALA A 174 -7.25 -19.66 -0.71
C ALA A 174 -5.72 -19.72 -0.61
N ARG A 175 -5.11 -18.56 -0.44
CA ARG A 175 -3.66 -18.40 -0.28
C ARG A 175 -3.27 -17.69 1.01
N GLY A 176 -4.16 -16.94 1.59
CA GLY A 176 -3.99 -16.27 2.86
C GLY A 176 -5.32 -15.98 3.51
N ILE A 177 -5.34 -15.92 4.82
CA ILE A 177 -6.52 -15.61 5.62
C ILE A 177 -6.13 -14.70 6.78
N GLY A 178 -6.95 -13.71 7.07
CA GLY A 178 -6.77 -12.82 8.20
C GLY A 178 -8.11 -12.41 8.81
N ILE A 179 -8.10 -12.04 10.08
CA ILE A 179 -9.26 -11.50 10.77
C ILE A 179 -8.99 -10.02 10.99
N ASN A 180 -9.85 -9.16 10.47
CA ASN A 180 -9.70 -7.71 10.66
C ASN A 180 -10.24 -7.27 12.05
N SER A 181 -10.06 -6.00 12.39
CA SER A 181 -10.39 -5.47 13.71
C SER A 181 -11.90 -5.51 14.03
N VAL A 182 -12.76 -5.68 13.03
CA VAL A 182 -14.21 -5.82 13.21
C VAL A 182 -14.68 -7.29 13.19
N GLY A 183 -13.72 -8.24 13.15
CA GLY A 183 -14.02 -9.67 13.18
C GLY A 183 -14.39 -10.28 11.84
N GLN A 184 -14.31 -9.54 10.75
CA GLN A 184 -14.54 -10.02 9.40
C GLN A 184 -13.36 -10.89 8.96
N ILE A 185 -13.64 -11.99 8.30
CA ILE A 185 -12.66 -12.94 7.78
C ILE A 185 -12.32 -12.51 6.35
N ILE A 186 -11.06 -12.17 6.12
CA ILE A 186 -10.55 -11.76 4.80
C ILE A 186 -9.71 -12.90 4.24
N ILE A 187 -9.99 -13.30 3.01
CA ILE A 187 -9.29 -14.38 2.33
C ILE A 187 -8.69 -13.86 1.03
N SER A 188 -7.40 -14.06 0.83
CA SER A 188 -6.79 -13.90 -0.50
C SER A 188 -6.81 -15.20 -1.25
N SER A 189 -6.98 -15.10 -2.56
CA SER A 189 -7.05 -16.27 -3.43
C SER A 189 -6.30 -16.07 -4.73
N TYR A 190 -5.91 -17.19 -5.30
CA TYR A 190 -5.41 -17.32 -6.66
C TYR A 190 -6.53 -17.87 -7.52
N ILE A 191 -6.78 -17.21 -8.63
CA ILE A 191 -7.92 -17.49 -9.49
C ILE A 191 -7.44 -17.70 -10.92
N THR A 192 -7.96 -18.73 -11.59
CA THR A 192 -7.69 -18.99 -13.01
C THR A 192 -8.95 -18.79 -13.83
N LYS A 193 -8.83 -18.09 -14.95
CA LYS A 193 -9.90 -17.95 -15.94
C LYS A 193 -10.07 -19.22 -16.76
N LEU A 194 -11.21 -19.33 -17.44
CA LEU A 194 -11.44 -20.37 -18.45
C LEU A 194 -10.44 -20.28 -19.62
N SER A 195 -9.91 -19.11 -19.89
CA SER A 195 -8.88 -18.82 -20.89
C SER A 195 -7.44 -19.00 -20.38
N PHE A 196 -7.28 -19.56 -19.16
CA PHE A 196 -6.01 -19.88 -18.49
C PHE A 196 -5.20 -18.68 -17.97
N GLU A 197 -5.64 -17.45 -18.14
CA GLU A 197 -5.00 -16.33 -17.43
C GLU A 197 -5.29 -16.42 -15.94
N THR A 198 -4.40 -15.83 -15.18
CA THR A 198 -4.39 -15.95 -13.74
C THR A 198 -4.47 -14.58 -13.07
N CYS A 199 -5.20 -14.54 -11.96
CA CYS A 199 -5.60 -13.32 -11.26
C CYS A 199 -5.46 -13.50 -9.75
N PHE A 200 -5.44 -12.39 -9.03
CA PHE A 200 -5.62 -12.39 -7.59
C PHE A 200 -7.06 -12.10 -7.22
N GLY A 201 -7.54 -12.78 -6.19
CA GLY A 201 -8.83 -12.51 -5.58
C GLY A 201 -8.73 -12.16 -4.11
N VAL A 202 -9.68 -11.40 -3.64
CA VAL A 202 -9.92 -11.17 -2.21
C VAL A 202 -11.41 -11.33 -1.96
N ALA A 203 -11.76 -12.07 -0.91
CA ALA A 203 -13.14 -12.26 -0.47
C ALA A 203 -13.28 -11.89 1.00
N ALA A 204 -14.46 -11.43 1.40
CA ALA A 204 -14.78 -11.14 2.78
C ALA A 204 -15.97 -11.97 3.27
N VAL A 205 -15.83 -12.49 4.47
CA VAL A 205 -16.84 -13.32 5.14
C VAL A 205 -17.08 -12.75 6.52
N THR A 206 -18.34 -12.67 6.94
CA THR A 206 -18.68 -12.22 8.28
C THR A 206 -18.13 -13.19 9.34
N SER A 207 -18.04 -12.75 10.57
CA SER A 207 -17.63 -13.61 11.70
C SER A 207 -18.53 -14.82 11.89
N SER A 208 -19.77 -14.80 11.39
CA SER A 208 -20.74 -15.89 11.45
C SER A 208 -20.68 -16.84 10.25
N GLY A 209 -19.84 -16.58 9.25
CA GLY A 209 -19.66 -17.46 8.09
C GLY A 209 -20.54 -17.15 6.88
N ILE A 210 -21.06 -15.95 6.78
CA ILE A 210 -21.85 -15.50 5.63
C ILE A 210 -20.96 -14.67 4.73
N LEU A 211 -21.02 -14.87 3.42
CA LEU A 211 -20.31 -14.03 2.46
C LEU A 211 -20.78 -12.58 2.59
N ASP A 212 -19.86 -11.66 2.81
CA ASP A 212 -20.19 -10.23 2.96
C ASP A 212 -20.36 -9.58 1.59
N THR A 213 -21.57 -9.59 1.08
CA THR A 213 -21.90 -9.06 -0.25
C THR A 213 -21.69 -7.56 -0.41
N SER A 214 -21.43 -6.82 0.67
CA SER A 214 -21.08 -5.41 0.63
C SER A 214 -19.60 -5.18 0.26
N PHE A 215 -18.77 -6.22 0.37
CA PHE A 215 -17.36 -6.16 0.04
C PHE A 215 -17.16 -6.37 -1.48
N GLY A 216 -16.45 -5.47 -2.13
CA GLY A 216 -16.16 -5.56 -3.54
C GLY A 216 -17.41 -5.66 -4.42
N THR A 217 -17.47 -6.70 -5.22
CA THR A 217 -18.65 -7.04 -6.05
C THR A 217 -19.19 -8.38 -5.57
N GLY A 218 -20.31 -8.35 -4.85
CA GLY A 218 -20.95 -9.56 -4.36
C GLY A 218 -20.10 -10.37 -3.37
N GLY A 219 -19.27 -9.72 -2.57
CA GLY A 219 -18.42 -10.33 -1.55
C GLY A 219 -17.00 -10.64 -2.00
N GLN A 220 -16.65 -10.32 -3.23
CA GLN A 220 -15.35 -10.62 -3.82
C GLN A 220 -14.81 -9.47 -4.65
N THR A 221 -13.49 -9.38 -4.75
CA THR A 221 -12.81 -8.49 -5.71
C THR A 221 -11.74 -9.29 -6.43
N ILE A 222 -11.66 -9.14 -7.74
CA ILE A 222 -10.64 -9.76 -8.58
C ILE A 222 -9.74 -8.68 -9.16
N LEU A 223 -8.44 -8.82 -8.96
CA LEU A 223 -7.42 -8.04 -9.66
C LEU A 223 -6.97 -8.82 -10.89
N ASP A 224 -7.47 -8.38 -12.02
CA ASP A 224 -7.16 -8.95 -13.33
C ASP A 224 -6.32 -7.96 -14.12
N LEU A 225 -5.11 -8.33 -14.44
CA LEU A 225 -4.17 -7.53 -15.23
C LEU A 225 -3.95 -8.10 -16.64
N SER A 226 -4.70 -9.14 -17.00
CA SER A 226 -4.59 -9.76 -18.32
C SER A 226 -5.15 -8.85 -19.45
N PRO A 227 -4.71 -9.00 -20.69
CA PRO A 227 -3.72 -9.99 -21.15
C PRO A 227 -2.27 -9.58 -20.93
N THR A 228 -1.97 -8.38 -20.42
CA THR A 228 -0.61 -7.87 -20.32
C THR A 228 0.22 -8.62 -19.27
N TYR A 229 -0.40 -8.92 -18.13
CA TYR A 229 0.26 -9.62 -17.03
C TYR A 229 -0.62 -10.77 -16.54
N ASN A 230 0.00 -11.93 -16.37
CA ASN A 230 -0.55 -13.02 -15.60
C ASN A 230 -0.04 -12.91 -14.16
N LEU A 231 -0.95 -12.86 -13.19
CA LEU A 231 -0.59 -12.85 -11.78
C LEU A 231 -0.41 -14.29 -11.31
N THR A 232 0.83 -14.68 -11.07
CA THR A 232 1.16 -16.07 -10.77
C THR A 232 1.24 -16.31 -9.26
N ALA A 233 0.63 -17.39 -8.81
CA ALA A 233 1.05 -18.07 -7.60
C ALA A 233 1.82 -19.33 -8.02
N PRO A 234 2.76 -19.80 -7.21
CA PRO A 234 3.48 -21.03 -7.56
C PRO A 234 2.50 -22.17 -7.70
N LEU A 235 2.52 -22.79 -8.88
CA LEU A 235 1.61 -23.90 -9.24
C LEU A 235 1.73 -25.10 -8.30
N PHE A 236 2.80 -25.18 -7.49
CA PHE A 236 3.14 -26.37 -6.71
C PHE A 236 3.38 -26.11 -5.23
N SER A 237 3.18 -24.90 -4.70
CA SER A 237 3.34 -24.66 -3.27
C SER A 237 2.02 -24.52 -2.58
N ASN A 238 1.65 -25.54 -1.86
CA ASN A 238 0.61 -25.48 -0.85
C ASN A 238 1.13 -24.59 0.30
N GLY A 239 0.30 -23.67 0.78
CA GLY A 239 0.58 -22.98 2.03
C GLY A 239 1.45 -21.73 1.92
N THR A 240 1.04 -20.77 1.17
CA THR A 240 1.64 -19.44 1.20
C THR A 240 0.75 -18.48 1.97
N ASN A 241 1.29 -17.80 2.95
CA ASN A 241 0.56 -16.76 3.68
C ASN A 241 0.68 -15.46 2.87
N ALA A 242 -0.03 -15.44 1.76
CA ALA A 242 0.05 -14.36 0.78
C ALA A 242 -0.83 -13.15 1.12
N LEU A 243 -1.30 -13.04 2.36
CA LEU A 243 -2.13 -11.94 2.86
C LEU A 243 -1.61 -11.41 4.18
N ALA A 244 -1.59 -10.09 4.32
CA ALA A 244 -1.41 -9.41 5.60
C ALA A 244 -2.40 -8.24 5.72
N LEU A 245 -2.93 -8.05 6.92
CA LEU A 245 -3.79 -6.91 7.25
C LEU A 245 -2.94 -5.81 7.88
N GLN A 246 -3.13 -4.58 7.41
CA GLN A 246 -2.54 -3.40 8.02
C GLN A 246 -3.38 -2.96 9.24
N SER A 247 -2.81 -2.15 10.10
CA SER A 247 -3.50 -1.65 11.32
C SER A 247 -4.76 -0.83 11.01
N ASP A 248 -4.88 -0.33 9.79
CA ASP A 248 -6.06 0.37 9.27
C ASP A 248 -7.02 -0.56 8.51
N ASN A 249 -6.85 -1.88 8.67
CA ASN A 249 -7.60 -2.96 8.01
C ASN A 249 -7.47 -3.01 6.49
N LYS A 250 -6.52 -2.31 5.89
CA LYS A 250 -6.21 -2.51 4.48
C LYS A 250 -5.57 -3.87 4.26
N ILE A 251 -5.85 -4.43 3.12
CA ILE A 251 -5.49 -5.81 2.78
C ILE A 251 -4.32 -5.75 1.82
N VAL A 252 -3.18 -6.32 2.19
CA VAL A 252 -2.02 -6.46 1.32
C VAL A 252 -1.87 -7.92 0.93
N ILE A 253 -1.75 -8.18 -0.37
CA ILE A 253 -1.53 -9.52 -0.91
C ILE A 253 -0.29 -9.54 -1.79
N THR A 254 0.35 -10.70 -1.91
CA THR A 254 1.56 -10.90 -2.72
C THR A 254 1.49 -12.18 -3.54
N GLY A 255 2.32 -12.23 -4.57
CA GLY A 255 2.56 -13.38 -5.43
C GLY A 255 3.64 -13.06 -6.45
N GLY A 256 3.55 -13.66 -7.62
CA GLY A 256 4.39 -13.33 -8.77
C GLY A 256 3.59 -12.69 -9.90
N PHE A 257 4.28 -12.20 -10.91
CA PHE A 257 3.70 -11.82 -12.19
C PHE A 257 4.56 -12.35 -13.35
N LEU A 258 3.92 -12.56 -14.48
CA LEU A 258 4.55 -12.82 -15.77
C LEU A 258 4.04 -11.79 -16.78
N ASN A 259 4.91 -11.02 -17.38
CA ASN A 259 4.60 -10.18 -18.52
C ASN A 259 4.53 -11.05 -19.77
N THR A 260 3.37 -11.15 -20.39
CA THR A 260 3.13 -12.06 -21.51
C THR A 260 3.85 -11.66 -22.81
N SER A 261 4.29 -10.41 -22.91
CA SER A 261 4.99 -9.90 -24.10
C SER A 261 6.51 -9.94 -23.97
N THR A 262 7.04 -9.64 -22.77
CA THR A 262 8.49 -9.57 -22.53
C THR A 262 9.02 -10.79 -21.80
N PHE A 263 8.13 -11.65 -21.28
CA PHE A 263 8.45 -12.78 -20.41
C PHE A 263 9.20 -12.39 -19.13
N ALA A 264 9.15 -11.11 -18.75
CA ALA A 264 9.68 -10.67 -17.46
C ALA A 264 8.78 -11.19 -16.33
N GLU A 265 9.40 -11.76 -15.32
CA GLU A 265 8.74 -12.28 -14.12
C GLU A 265 9.24 -11.55 -12.89
N GLY A 266 8.49 -11.57 -11.81
CA GLY A 266 8.89 -10.89 -10.58
C GLY A 266 7.83 -10.92 -9.50
N PHE A 267 8.12 -10.24 -8.40
CA PHE A 267 7.17 -10.07 -7.31
C PHE A 267 6.01 -9.17 -7.71
N SER A 268 4.81 -9.57 -7.34
CA SER A 268 3.62 -8.74 -7.39
C SER A 268 3.05 -8.50 -6.00
N LEU A 269 2.60 -7.26 -5.75
CA LEU A 269 1.87 -6.89 -4.56
C LEU A 269 0.64 -6.11 -4.97
N ALA A 270 -0.45 -6.28 -4.26
CA ALA A 270 -1.63 -5.44 -4.40
C ALA A 270 -2.17 -5.05 -3.03
N ARG A 271 -2.77 -3.86 -2.95
CA ARG A 271 -3.45 -3.43 -1.74
C ARG A 271 -4.90 -3.07 -2.03
N PHE A 272 -5.78 -3.58 -1.18
CA PHE A 272 -7.20 -3.26 -1.21
C PHE A 272 -7.57 -2.46 0.05
N ASP A 273 -8.57 -1.62 -0.07
CA ASP A 273 -9.15 -0.93 1.08
C ASP A 273 -10.07 -1.87 1.88
N THR A 274 -10.62 -1.35 2.95
CA THR A 274 -11.50 -2.11 3.87
C THR A 274 -12.80 -2.59 3.22
N ASN A 275 -13.20 -2.02 2.09
CA ASN A 275 -14.40 -2.40 1.34
C ASN A 275 -14.08 -3.31 0.15
N GLY A 276 -12.82 -3.72 0.00
CA GLY A 276 -12.36 -4.55 -1.10
C GLY A 276 -12.08 -3.82 -2.40
N ALA A 277 -12.17 -2.50 -2.46
CA ALA A 277 -11.76 -1.77 -3.64
C ALA A 277 -10.22 -1.68 -3.71
N LEU A 278 -9.67 -1.76 -4.92
CA LEU A 278 -8.23 -1.60 -5.12
C LEU A 278 -7.78 -0.23 -4.60
N ASP A 279 -6.82 -0.21 -3.68
CA ASP A 279 -6.36 1.03 -3.05
C ASP A 279 -5.37 1.76 -3.94
N LEU A 280 -5.86 2.67 -4.76
CA LEU A 280 -5.07 3.46 -5.69
C LEU A 280 -4.04 4.37 -5.01
N THR A 281 -3.98 4.40 -3.68
CA THR A 281 -2.89 5.08 -2.95
C THR A 281 -1.68 4.18 -2.75
N PHE A 282 -1.71 2.94 -3.22
CA PHE A 282 -0.62 1.99 -3.16
C PHE A 282 0.09 1.89 -4.51
N GLY A 283 1.41 1.69 -4.46
CA GLY A 283 2.24 1.65 -5.66
C GLY A 283 2.63 3.03 -6.18
N LEU A 284 3.72 3.09 -6.92
CA LEU A 284 4.30 4.35 -7.39
C LEU A 284 3.41 5.10 -8.39
N ALA A 285 2.67 4.37 -9.19
CA ALA A 285 1.81 4.93 -10.23
C ALA A 285 0.37 5.21 -9.77
N GLY A 286 0.04 4.94 -8.50
CA GLY A 286 -1.33 5.11 -8.01
C GLY A 286 -2.30 4.11 -8.63
N VAL A 287 -1.84 2.91 -8.95
CA VAL A 287 -2.62 1.85 -9.59
C VAL A 287 -3.10 0.79 -8.62
N GLY A 288 -2.68 0.86 -7.36
CA GLY A 288 -3.08 -0.08 -6.31
C GLY A 288 -2.25 -1.37 -6.26
N TYR A 289 -1.27 -1.52 -7.14
CA TYR A 289 -0.38 -2.68 -7.16
C TYR A 289 1.06 -2.28 -7.53
N ILE A 290 1.98 -3.21 -7.29
CA ILE A 290 3.42 -3.09 -7.61
C ILE A 290 3.83 -4.37 -8.32
N LEU A 291 4.54 -4.24 -9.42
CA LEU A 291 5.22 -5.31 -10.13
C LEU A 291 6.72 -5.00 -10.09
N SER A 292 7.51 -5.93 -9.59
CA SER A 292 8.96 -5.72 -9.35
C SER A 292 9.76 -6.89 -9.87
N ASP A 293 10.50 -6.68 -10.94
CA ASP A 293 11.56 -7.56 -11.39
C ASP A 293 12.84 -7.12 -10.64
N LEU A 294 13.29 -7.91 -9.69
CA LEU A 294 14.37 -7.55 -8.76
C LEU A 294 15.72 -8.14 -9.17
N VAL A 295 15.72 -9.29 -9.82
CA VAL A 295 16.92 -10.05 -10.18
C VAL A 295 16.74 -10.62 -11.59
N SER A 296 16.83 -9.76 -12.60
CA SER A 296 16.75 -10.23 -13.99
C SER A 296 18.07 -10.91 -14.42
N PRO A 297 18.06 -12.05 -15.17
CA PRO A 297 16.91 -12.77 -15.71
C PRO A 297 16.48 -13.95 -14.82
N SER A 298 15.78 -13.73 -13.74
CA SER A 298 15.27 -14.79 -12.87
C SER A 298 13.75 -14.76 -12.75
N THR A 299 13.17 -15.91 -12.39
CA THR A 299 11.76 -16.01 -12.03
C THR A 299 11.64 -15.76 -10.53
N GLU A 300 10.88 -14.73 -10.12
CA GLU A 300 10.70 -14.42 -8.72
C GLU A 300 9.24 -14.57 -8.32
N ILE A 301 9.01 -15.25 -7.21
CA ILE A 301 7.66 -15.48 -6.69
C ILE A 301 7.60 -15.16 -5.21
N GLY A 302 6.69 -14.27 -4.83
CA GLY A 302 6.39 -13.96 -3.44
C GLY A 302 5.49 -15.02 -2.82
N TYR A 303 5.95 -15.63 -1.73
CA TYR A 303 5.19 -16.65 -1.01
C TYR A 303 4.53 -16.14 0.26
N SER A 304 5.11 -15.15 0.89
CA SER A 304 4.67 -14.67 2.18
C SER A 304 4.81 -13.16 2.28
N VAL A 305 3.89 -12.53 2.98
CA VAL A 305 3.90 -11.10 3.25
C VAL A 305 3.71 -10.83 4.73
N ALA A 306 4.44 -9.85 5.24
CA ALA A 306 4.31 -9.37 6.61
C ALA A 306 4.37 -7.85 6.65
N ILE A 307 3.65 -7.25 7.59
CA ILE A 307 3.67 -5.81 7.82
C ILE A 307 4.54 -5.52 9.03
N GLN A 308 5.54 -4.65 8.87
CA GLN A 308 6.36 -4.17 9.97
C GLN A 308 5.60 -3.13 10.80
N THR A 309 6.04 -2.92 12.03
CA THR A 309 5.41 -1.93 12.93
C THR A 309 5.46 -0.49 12.41
N ASP A 310 6.39 -0.19 11.51
CA ASP A 310 6.50 1.10 10.82
C ASP A 310 5.69 1.14 9.50
N GLY A 311 4.86 0.14 9.27
CA GLY A 311 3.98 0.04 8.11
C GLY A 311 4.65 -0.45 6.82
N LYS A 312 5.94 -0.75 6.83
CA LYS A 312 6.61 -1.35 5.66
C LYS A 312 6.16 -2.79 5.44
N VAL A 313 6.13 -3.17 4.19
CA VAL A 313 5.73 -4.52 3.75
C VAL A 313 6.98 -5.33 3.44
N LEU A 314 7.14 -6.46 4.09
CA LEU A 314 8.14 -7.47 3.76
C LEU A 314 7.49 -8.55 2.90
N VAL A 315 8.17 -8.93 1.82
CA VAL A 315 7.78 -10.04 0.97
C VAL A 315 8.94 -11.03 0.92
N GLY A 316 8.69 -12.23 1.37
CA GLY A 316 9.61 -13.35 1.29
C GLY A 316 9.21 -14.29 0.15
N GLY A 317 10.19 -14.80 -0.57
CA GLY A 317 9.93 -15.67 -1.70
C GLY A 317 11.17 -16.36 -2.24
N THR A 318 11.09 -16.79 -3.49
CA THR A 318 12.20 -17.41 -4.21
C THR A 318 12.55 -16.64 -5.47
N ALA A 319 13.82 -16.68 -5.85
CA ALA A 319 14.32 -16.33 -7.15
C ALA A 319 14.95 -17.57 -7.77
N VAL A 320 14.56 -17.90 -8.99
CA VAL A 320 15.10 -19.03 -9.74
C VAL A 320 15.99 -18.47 -10.83
N ASN A 321 17.30 -18.70 -10.75
CA ASN A 321 18.22 -18.28 -11.80
C ASN A 321 18.16 -19.27 -12.96
N ILE A 322 17.76 -18.78 -14.13
CA ILE A 322 17.59 -19.59 -15.35
C ILE A 322 18.93 -19.84 -16.06
N GLU A 323 19.96 -19.03 -15.78
CA GLU A 323 21.26 -19.12 -16.45
C GLU A 323 22.15 -20.24 -15.92
N ASP A 324 21.97 -20.69 -14.70
CA ASP A 324 22.66 -21.85 -14.16
C ASP A 324 21.96 -23.14 -14.60
N SER A 325 22.65 -23.98 -15.31
CA SER A 325 22.20 -25.30 -15.82
C SER A 325 21.74 -26.29 -14.71
N GLY A 326 21.68 -25.87 -13.48
CA GLY A 326 21.03 -26.52 -12.37
C GLY A 326 20.15 -25.48 -11.70
N ALA A 327 18.83 -25.57 -11.86
CA ALA A 327 17.84 -24.66 -11.29
C ALA A 327 18.07 -24.41 -9.79
N ASN A 328 18.93 -23.46 -9.47
CA ASN A 328 19.22 -23.09 -8.08
C ASN A 328 18.19 -22.08 -7.61
N ASN A 329 17.29 -22.54 -6.73
CA ASN A 329 16.35 -21.69 -6.05
C ASN A 329 17.06 -20.96 -4.91
N SER A 330 16.99 -19.63 -4.93
CA SER A 330 17.51 -18.77 -3.86
C SER A 330 16.36 -18.17 -3.06
N PHE A 331 16.57 -18.00 -1.75
CA PHE A 331 15.66 -17.20 -0.95
C PHE A 331 15.84 -15.72 -1.31
N ILE A 332 14.74 -15.01 -1.46
CA ILE A 332 14.73 -13.58 -1.67
C ILE A 332 13.78 -12.91 -0.66
N LEU A 333 14.23 -11.80 -0.12
CA LEU A 333 13.43 -10.96 0.77
C LEU A 333 13.46 -9.52 0.26
N ALA A 334 12.29 -9.01 -0.07
CA ALA A 334 12.11 -7.62 -0.48
C ALA A 334 11.35 -6.83 0.58
N ARG A 335 11.68 -5.55 0.71
CA ARG A 335 10.96 -4.65 1.59
C ARG A 335 10.42 -3.46 0.82
N TYR A 336 9.12 -3.30 0.86
CA TYR A 336 8.39 -2.22 0.22
C TYR A 336 7.90 -1.21 1.25
N PHE A 337 7.75 0.02 0.84
CA PHE A 337 7.03 0.98 1.68
C PHE A 337 5.55 0.60 1.68
N GLY A 338 4.99 0.30 2.84
CA GLY A 338 3.59 -0.14 3.01
C GLY A 338 2.55 0.95 2.76
N PHE A 339 3.03 2.17 2.86
CA PHE A 339 2.38 3.32 2.24
C PHE A 339 3.17 3.65 0.99
N PRO A 340 2.59 4.25 -0.06
CA PRO A 340 3.42 5.04 -0.93
C PRO A 340 4.22 5.89 0.04
N PRO A 341 5.56 5.93 -0.09
CA PRO A 341 6.32 6.87 0.72
C PRO A 341 5.51 8.11 0.62
N PHE A 342 4.89 8.51 1.75
CA PHE A 342 3.86 9.55 1.77
C PHE A 342 4.04 10.36 0.53
N PRO A 343 3.06 10.66 -0.34
CA PRO A 343 3.43 11.59 -1.34
C PRO A 343 4.10 12.65 -0.51
N ILE A 344 5.41 12.49 -0.35
CA ILE A 344 6.20 13.64 -0.04
C ILE A 344 5.72 14.47 -1.18
N PRO A 345 4.86 15.48 -0.94
CA PRO A 345 4.57 16.34 -2.03
C PRO A 345 5.97 16.61 -2.52
N ILE A 346 6.28 16.25 -3.76
CA ILE A 346 7.52 16.69 -4.30
C ILE A 346 7.25 18.17 -4.31
N ILE A 347 7.51 18.70 -3.14
CA ILE A 347 7.46 20.09 -2.89
C ILE A 347 8.68 20.48 -3.67
N SER A 348 8.43 20.89 -4.90
CA SER A 348 9.44 21.54 -5.68
C SER A 348 9.71 22.83 -4.95
N ILE A 349 10.55 22.73 -3.93
CA ILE A 349 11.07 23.91 -3.24
C ILE A 349 12.25 24.39 -4.07
N CYS A 350 11.97 25.25 -5.02
CA CYS A 350 12.93 25.62 -6.06
C CYS A 350 12.82 27.08 -6.45
N PHE A 351 13.88 27.54 -7.11
CA PHE A 351 14.01 28.87 -7.68
C PHE A 351 14.29 28.79 -9.20
N PRO A 352 13.85 29.75 -10.00
CA PRO A 352 14.31 29.89 -11.36
C PRO A 352 15.80 30.22 -11.44
N ALA A 353 16.40 29.94 -12.58
CA ALA A 353 17.74 30.43 -12.94
C ALA A 353 17.87 31.93 -12.72
N GLY A 354 19.07 32.40 -12.46
CA GLY A 354 19.37 33.81 -12.14
C GLY A 354 18.99 34.23 -10.73
N THR A 355 18.44 33.31 -9.90
CA THR A 355 18.11 33.64 -8.50
C THR A 355 19.38 33.65 -7.67
N PRO A 356 19.78 34.79 -7.07
CA PRO A 356 21.02 34.86 -6.29
C PRO A 356 20.85 34.23 -4.90
N VAL A 357 21.77 33.36 -4.59
CA VAL A 357 21.92 32.74 -3.28
C VAL A 357 23.16 33.35 -2.59
N LEU A 358 23.01 33.72 -1.34
CA LEU A 358 24.13 34.23 -0.56
C LEU A 358 25.00 33.05 -0.11
N THR A 359 26.18 32.93 -0.70
CA THR A 359 27.24 32.00 -0.31
C THR A 359 28.30 32.74 0.50
N ASP A 360 29.26 32.01 1.06
CA ASP A 360 30.41 32.64 1.73
C ASP A 360 31.34 33.36 0.74
N GLN A 361 31.20 33.07 -0.55
CA GLN A 361 31.93 33.73 -1.66
C GLN A 361 31.14 34.88 -2.31
N GLY A 362 29.96 35.19 -1.76
CA GLY A 362 29.10 36.27 -2.27
C GLY A 362 27.75 35.78 -2.80
N ASN A 363 27.04 36.71 -3.49
CA ASN A 363 25.78 36.36 -4.13
C ASN A 363 26.03 35.70 -5.48
N ILE A 364 25.74 34.42 -5.60
CA ILE A 364 25.95 33.63 -6.82
C ILE A 364 24.58 33.22 -7.37
N PRO A 365 24.34 33.35 -8.71
CA PRO A 365 23.15 32.73 -9.33
C PRO A 365 23.07 31.24 -9.01
N ILE A 366 21.87 30.77 -8.69
CA ILE A 366 21.73 29.41 -8.12
C ILE A 366 22.24 28.31 -9.08
N GLU A 367 22.07 28.48 -10.36
CA GLU A 367 22.56 27.55 -11.40
C GLU A 367 24.08 27.60 -11.60
N GLU A 368 24.74 28.67 -11.14
CA GLU A 368 26.19 28.87 -11.26
C GLU A 368 26.95 28.44 -10.00
N ILE A 369 26.23 28.03 -8.97
CA ILE A 369 26.87 27.55 -7.74
C ILE A 369 27.61 26.24 -8.03
N ASN A 370 28.91 26.27 -7.79
CA ASN A 370 29.76 25.09 -7.85
C ASN A 370 29.96 24.52 -6.44
N PRO A 371 29.47 23.31 -6.15
CA PRO A 371 29.63 22.67 -4.83
C PRO A 371 31.07 22.49 -4.36
N ASP A 372 32.03 22.40 -5.29
CA ASP A 372 33.44 22.19 -4.95
C ASP A 372 34.12 23.48 -4.45
N ILE A 373 33.54 24.64 -4.74
CA ILE A 373 34.13 25.94 -4.48
C ILE A 373 33.32 26.73 -3.47
N HIS A 374 31.97 26.70 -3.61
CA HIS A 374 31.08 27.53 -2.84
C HIS A 374 30.61 26.84 -1.58
N THR A 375 30.51 27.61 -0.49
CA THR A 375 29.96 27.15 0.79
C THR A 375 28.89 28.12 1.29
N ILE A 376 28.02 27.66 2.17
CA ILE A 376 27.01 28.48 2.82
C ILE A 376 27.17 28.36 4.33
N LYS A 377 27.47 29.47 5.01
CA LYS A 377 27.71 29.49 6.46
C LYS A 377 28.78 28.45 6.86
N LYS A 378 29.85 28.37 6.07
CA LYS A 378 30.96 27.41 6.21
C LYS A 378 30.56 25.95 6.09
N ASN A 379 29.38 25.65 5.58
CA ASN A 379 28.95 24.27 5.32
C ASN A 379 29.06 23.96 3.83
N PRO A 380 29.50 22.77 3.47
CA PRO A 380 29.60 22.35 2.08
C PRO A 380 28.23 22.20 1.44
N ILE A 381 28.15 22.51 0.16
CA ILE A 381 27.01 22.24 -0.69
C ILE A 381 27.25 20.86 -1.31
N ILE A 382 26.26 19.98 -1.26
CA ILE A 382 26.37 18.64 -1.85
C ILE A 382 26.09 18.70 -3.34
N ALA A 383 25.04 19.43 -3.74
CA ALA A 383 24.65 19.55 -5.13
C ALA A 383 23.70 20.74 -5.34
N ILE A 384 23.62 21.21 -6.56
CA ILE A 384 22.52 22.05 -7.05
C ILE A 384 21.58 21.13 -7.82
N THR A 385 20.40 20.93 -7.25
CA THR A 385 19.40 20.03 -7.83
C THR A 385 18.55 20.77 -8.87
N GLN A 386 18.06 20.03 -9.86
CA GLN A 386 17.19 20.54 -10.91
C GLN A 386 15.84 19.82 -10.85
N SER A 387 14.77 20.56 -11.11
CA SER A 387 13.41 20.01 -11.16
C SER A 387 12.47 20.86 -11.99
N PHE A 388 11.27 20.35 -12.21
CA PHE A 388 10.15 21.08 -12.82
C PHE A 388 8.93 20.99 -11.91
N MET A 389 8.08 22.00 -11.94
CA MET A 389 6.78 21.93 -11.26
C MET A 389 5.69 21.49 -12.23
N ASN A 390 4.73 20.75 -11.71
CA ASN A 390 3.51 20.38 -12.44
C ASN A 390 2.48 21.51 -12.46
N GLU A 391 2.56 22.42 -11.50
CA GLU A 391 1.71 23.59 -11.43
C GLU A 391 1.96 24.53 -12.61
N ASP A 392 0.90 25.19 -13.05
CA ASP A 392 0.99 26.20 -14.13
C ASP A 392 1.29 27.60 -13.61
N THR A 393 1.59 27.71 -12.32
CA THR A 393 1.89 28.99 -11.67
C THR A 393 3.01 28.86 -10.66
N ILE A 394 3.77 29.95 -10.53
CA ILE A 394 4.82 30.14 -9.54
C ILE A 394 4.50 31.40 -8.72
N VAL A 395 4.98 31.49 -7.49
CA VAL A 395 4.77 32.67 -6.64
C VAL A 395 5.77 33.76 -7.00
N CYS A 396 5.27 34.94 -7.25
CA CYS A 396 6.05 36.14 -7.35
C CYS A 396 5.97 36.93 -6.03
N ILE A 397 7.12 37.34 -5.52
CA ILE A 397 7.27 38.17 -4.32
C ILE A 397 7.96 39.45 -4.72
N GLU A 398 7.22 40.55 -4.69
CA GLU A 398 7.76 41.87 -5.03
C GLU A 398 8.71 42.35 -3.94
N LYS A 399 9.61 43.25 -4.37
CA LYS A 399 10.53 43.94 -3.44
C LYS A 399 9.76 44.52 -2.25
N HIS A 400 10.30 44.34 -1.05
CA HIS A 400 9.74 44.83 0.22
C HIS A 400 8.43 44.19 0.70
N SER A 401 7.94 43.14 0.04
CA SER A 401 6.64 42.53 0.39
C SER A 401 6.63 41.80 1.74
N LEU A 402 7.79 41.39 2.24
CA LEU A 402 7.93 40.70 3.54
C LEU A 402 8.47 41.61 4.64
N GLY A 403 8.92 42.82 4.28
CA GLY A 403 9.50 43.79 5.17
C GLY A 403 10.45 44.75 4.43
N ILE A 404 11.02 45.72 5.13
CA ILE A 404 11.96 46.66 4.54
C ILE A 404 13.15 45.88 3.96
N ASN A 405 13.38 46.02 2.68
CA ASN A 405 14.43 45.35 1.91
C ASN A 405 14.35 43.81 1.91
N ILE A 406 13.15 43.25 2.10
CA ILE A 406 12.87 41.79 2.07
C ILE A 406 11.66 41.50 1.17
N PRO A 407 11.86 40.84 0.03
CA PRO A 407 13.14 40.71 -0.67
C PRO A 407 13.69 42.06 -1.13
N ASN A 408 15.00 42.11 -1.40
CA ASN A 408 15.64 43.33 -1.91
C ASN A 408 15.37 43.56 -3.40
N LYS A 409 14.86 42.55 -4.11
CA LYS A 409 14.37 42.64 -5.49
C LYS A 409 13.26 41.63 -5.73
N ARG A 410 12.49 41.80 -6.82
CA ARG A 410 11.45 40.83 -7.20
C ARG A 410 12.02 39.43 -7.27
N THR A 411 11.38 38.47 -6.64
CA THR A 411 11.84 37.10 -6.55
C THR A 411 10.71 36.13 -6.93
N PHE A 412 11.02 35.14 -7.75
CA PHE A 412 10.13 34.07 -8.09
C PHE A 412 10.52 32.82 -7.30
N ILE A 413 9.55 32.10 -6.79
CA ILE A 413 9.77 30.95 -5.92
C ILE A 413 8.65 29.93 -6.09
N SER A 414 8.96 28.67 -6.05
CA SER A 414 7.95 27.62 -6.15
C SER A 414 6.90 27.73 -5.05
N ASN A 415 5.69 27.29 -5.35
CA ASN A 415 4.51 27.52 -4.52
C ASN A 415 4.68 27.04 -3.07
N TYR A 416 5.38 25.93 -2.90
CA TYR A 416 5.53 25.28 -1.59
C TYR A 416 6.82 25.61 -0.86
N HIS A 417 7.70 26.41 -1.47
CA HIS A 417 8.96 26.75 -0.85
C HIS A 417 8.75 27.48 0.48
N GLY A 418 9.39 26.97 1.52
CA GLY A 418 9.28 27.55 2.85
C GLY A 418 10.10 28.84 2.99
N ILE A 419 9.44 29.86 3.47
CA ILE A 419 10.00 31.18 3.75
C ILE A 419 9.86 31.45 5.24
N ILE A 420 10.92 31.91 5.91
CA ILE A 420 10.81 32.38 7.28
C ILE A 420 10.12 33.75 7.29
N TYR A 421 8.92 33.77 7.82
CA TYR A 421 8.16 35.00 8.02
C TYR A 421 7.59 35.05 9.44
N LYS A 422 7.92 36.09 10.19
CA LYS A 422 7.56 36.25 11.63
C LYS A 422 7.97 35.02 12.46
N ASN A 423 9.21 34.57 12.29
CA ASN A 423 9.81 33.42 12.95
C ASN A 423 9.10 32.07 12.70
N GLN A 424 8.35 31.96 11.64
CA GLN A 424 7.71 30.71 11.23
C GLN A 424 8.09 30.38 9.80
N LEU A 425 8.32 29.10 9.53
CA LEU A 425 8.54 28.59 8.18
C LEU A 425 7.17 28.44 7.51
N ILE A 426 6.91 29.22 6.48
CA ILE A 426 5.58 29.28 5.81
C ILE A 426 5.77 29.06 4.31
N PRO A 427 5.06 28.14 3.66
CA PRO A 427 5.07 28.00 2.21
C PRO A 427 4.66 29.28 1.51
N ALA A 428 5.38 29.62 0.43
CA ALA A 428 5.19 30.88 -0.31
C ALA A 428 3.73 31.09 -0.74
N GLU A 429 3.04 30.05 -1.19
CA GLU A 429 1.64 30.13 -1.58
C GLU A 429 0.69 30.58 -0.45
N ARG A 430 1.07 30.33 0.81
CA ARG A 430 0.28 30.73 1.95
C ARG A 430 0.31 32.24 2.19
N LEU A 431 1.25 32.92 1.58
CA LEU A 431 1.39 34.37 1.64
C LEU A 431 0.64 35.07 0.51
N VAL A 432 0.30 34.38 -0.56
CA VAL A 432 -0.42 34.90 -1.72
C VAL A 432 -1.80 35.45 -1.31
N GLY A 433 -2.07 36.67 -1.72
CA GLY A 433 -3.32 37.37 -1.39
C GLY A 433 -3.47 37.80 0.06
N ARG A 434 -2.50 37.51 0.91
CA ARG A 434 -2.45 37.91 2.32
C ARG A 434 -1.52 39.07 2.59
N LEU A 435 -0.45 39.10 1.83
CA LEU A 435 0.50 40.19 1.84
C LEU A 435 0.47 40.89 0.50
N ARG A 436 0.53 42.22 0.54
CA ARG A 436 0.60 43.03 -0.67
C ARG A 436 1.90 42.75 -1.42
N GLY A 437 1.80 42.58 -2.74
CA GLY A 437 2.96 42.29 -3.56
C GLY A 437 3.36 40.82 -3.63
N ILE A 438 2.53 39.89 -3.12
CA ILE A 438 2.73 38.45 -3.27
C ILE A 438 1.53 37.89 -4.05
N TYR A 439 1.82 37.30 -5.22
CA TYR A 439 0.80 36.82 -6.15
C TYR A 439 1.32 35.70 -7.04
N TYR A 440 0.41 34.96 -7.68
CA TYR A 440 0.78 33.95 -8.67
C TYR A 440 1.04 34.57 -10.03
N VAL A 441 2.07 34.04 -10.69
CA VAL A 441 2.35 34.31 -12.12
C VAL A 441 2.38 32.98 -12.88
N LYS A 442 2.24 33.05 -14.20
CA LYS A 442 2.33 31.87 -15.07
C LYS A 442 3.74 31.30 -14.98
N TYR A 443 3.79 29.97 -14.82
CA TYR A 443 5.03 29.21 -14.89
C TYR A 443 5.17 28.58 -16.28
N ASN A 444 6.26 28.85 -16.95
CA ASN A 444 6.50 28.43 -18.33
C ASN A 444 7.29 27.11 -18.43
N LYS A 445 7.27 26.29 -17.40
CA LYS A 445 7.95 24.98 -17.34
C LYS A 445 9.47 25.04 -17.52
N GLN A 446 10.09 26.18 -17.22
CA GLN A 446 11.54 26.27 -17.16
C GLN A 446 12.11 25.44 -15.99
N VAL A 447 13.38 25.07 -16.12
CA VAL A 447 14.11 24.37 -15.05
C VAL A 447 14.18 25.25 -13.80
N LEU A 448 13.93 24.64 -12.68
CA LEU A 448 14.05 25.23 -11.35
C LEU A 448 15.18 24.56 -10.58
N TYR A 449 15.82 25.30 -9.71
CA TYR A 449 17.01 24.89 -8.99
C TYR A 449 16.80 24.95 -7.48
N ASN A 450 17.50 24.08 -6.72
CA ASN A 450 17.59 24.19 -5.27
C ASN A 450 18.96 23.74 -4.77
N VAL A 451 19.31 24.24 -3.60
CA VAL A 451 20.55 23.90 -2.91
C VAL A 451 20.32 22.66 -2.05
N LEU A 452 21.11 21.62 -2.26
CA LEU A 452 21.16 20.43 -1.43
C LEU A 452 22.39 20.46 -0.54
N MET A 453 22.18 20.36 0.76
CA MET A 453 23.23 20.32 1.78
C MET A 453 23.12 19.03 2.62
N GLU A 454 24.09 18.75 3.47
CA GLU A 454 24.08 17.55 4.33
C GLU A 454 22.88 17.50 5.26
N LYS A 455 22.47 18.66 5.77
CA LYS A 455 21.29 18.83 6.61
C LYS A 455 20.32 19.82 5.97
N HIS A 456 19.12 19.90 6.50
CA HIS A 456 18.14 20.91 6.11
C HIS A 456 18.50 22.24 6.76
N TYR A 457 18.86 23.22 5.96
CA TYR A 457 19.31 24.55 6.42
C TYR A 457 18.35 25.66 5.98
N ILE A 458 18.48 26.79 6.64
CA ILE A 458 17.90 28.06 6.19
C ILE A 458 19.02 28.90 5.57
N ILE A 459 18.84 29.25 4.31
CA ILE A 459 19.77 30.05 3.52
C ILE A 459 19.17 31.42 3.19
N ASN A 460 19.96 32.30 2.62
CA ASN A 460 19.53 33.64 2.24
C ASN A 460 19.44 33.76 0.72
N VAL A 461 18.27 34.19 0.24
CA VAL A 461 17.99 34.47 -1.18
C VAL A 461 17.33 35.84 -1.27
N ASN A 462 17.97 36.79 -1.91
CA ASN A 462 17.45 38.18 -2.02
C ASN A 462 17.01 38.76 -0.66
N ASN A 463 17.80 38.55 0.38
CA ASN A 463 17.51 38.93 1.77
C ASN A 463 16.33 38.17 2.41
N MET A 464 15.74 37.20 1.73
CA MET A 464 14.78 36.31 2.34
C MET A 464 15.47 35.11 2.96
N SER A 465 15.05 34.70 4.14
CA SER A 465 15.43 33.43 4.75
C SER A 465 14.52 32.33 4.23
N VAL A 466 15.09 31.38 3.50
CA VAL A 466 14.37 30.28 2.85
C VAL A 466 15.02 28.94 3.17
N GLU A 467 14.27 27.86 3.06
CA GLU A 467 14.80 26.52 3.30
C GLU A 467 15.60 25.96 2.14
N THR A 468 16.56 25.08 2.44
CA THR A 468 17.22 24.23 1.45
C THR A 468 16.41 22.96 1.18
N LEU A 469 16.75 22.23 0.13
CA LEU A 469 16.16 20.92 -0.12
C LEU A 469 16.46 19.97 1.06
N ASN A 470 15.41 19.38 1.63
CA ASN A 470 15.60 18.43 2.71
C ASN A 470 16.34 17.18 2.20
N PRO A 471 17.47 16.77 2.81
CA PRO A 471 18.23 15.60 2.35
C PRO A 471 17.47 14.28 2.36
N LYS A 472 16.36 14.22 3.10
CA LYS A 472 15.44 13.06 3.11
C LYS A 472 14.45 13.08 1.95
N ASN A 473 14.39 14.16 1.20
CA ASN A 473 13.53 14.27 0.02
C ASN A 473 14.01 13.29 -1.06
N ILE A 474 13.06 12.74 -1.83
CA ILE A 474 13.37 11.76 -2.86
C ILE A 474 14.24 12.36 -3.98
N VAL A 475 14.02 13.62 -4.33
CA VAL A 475 14.88 14.34 -5.28
C VAL A 475 16.30 14.45 -4.75
N ALA A 476 16.46 14.78 -3.46
CA ALA A 476 17.78 14.82 -2.81
C ALA A 476 18.51 13.47 -2.85
N LYS A 477 17.75 12.37 -2.69
CA LYS A 477 18.31 11.02 -2.76
C LYS A 477 18.80 10.66 -4.16
N LEU A 478 18.12 11.12 -5.20
CA LEU A 478 18.54 10.93 -6.59
C LEU A 478 19.88 11.60 -6.89
N TYR A 479 20.17 12.72 -6.23
CA TYR A 479 21.44 13.42 -6.40
C TYR A 479 22.60 12.80 -5.58
N LYS A 480 22.29 11.90 -4.67
CA LYS A 480 23.31 11.15 -3.93
C LYS A 480 23.72 9.84 -4.62
N ASN A 481 22.97 9.38 -5.60
CA ASN A 481 23.24 8.18 -6.37
C ASN A 481 23.96 8.55 -7.69
N GLU A 482 24.76 7.64 -8.21
CA GLU A 482 25.46 7.83 -9.48
C GLU A 482 24.52 7.63 -10.68
N HIS A 483 23.68 8.61 -10.95
CA HIS A 483 22.85 8.64 -12.16
C HIS A 483 23.38 9.65 -13.16
N SER A 484 23.23 9.37 -14.47
CA SER A 484 23.55 10.35 -15.50
C SER A 484 22.62 11.55 -15.41
N PRO A 485 23.01 12.73 -15.94
CA PRO A 485 22.14 13.90 -15.97
C PRO A 485 20.79 13.65 -16.67
N GLU A 486 20.81 12.86 -17.76
CA GLU A 486 19.62 12.50 -18.52
C GLU A 486 18.70 11.60 -17.72
N GLU A 487 19.26 10.60 -17.04
CA GLU A 487 18.50 9.72 -16.14
C GLU A 487 17.90 10.49 -14.98
N LYS A 488 18.66 11.37 -14.37
CA LYS A 488 18.16 12.25 -13.30
C LYS A 488 16.98 13.09 -13.77
N THR A 489 17.08 13.67 -14.95
CA THR A 489 16.01 14.48 -15.54
C THR A 489 14.76 13.63 -15.81
N ARG A 490 14.92 12.45 -16.38
CA ARG A 490 13.82 11.53 -16.64
C ARG A 490 13.11 11.13 -15.35
N LEU A 491 13.86 10.71 -14.34
CA LEU A 491 13.32 10.32 -13.05
C LEU A 491 12.58 11.46 -12.35
N ILE A 492 13.08 12.68 -12.46
CA ILE A 492 12.40 13.85 -11.90
C ILE A 492 11.08 14.13 -12.61
N LEU A 493 11.02 13.98 -13.91
CA LEU A 493 9.75 14.12 -14.66
C LEU A 493 8.74 13.06 -14.25
N GLU A 494 9.14 11.80 -14.18
CA GLU A 494 8.29 10.70 -13.72
C GLU A 494 7.76 10.94 -12.31
N ILE A 495 8.63 11.35 -11.40
CA ILE A 495 8.29 11.68 -10.03
C ILE A 495 7.28 12.84 -9.98
N ASN A 496 7.42 13.84 -10.81
CA ASN A 496 6.49 14.95 -10.87
C ASN A 496 5.11 14.55 -11.42
N GLU A 497 5.04 13.66 -12.40
CA GLU A 497 3.77 13.12 -12.89
C GLU A 497 3.05 12.27 -11.84
N ILE A 498 3.79 11.43 -11.12
CA ILE A 498 3.26 10.67 -10.00
C ILE A 498 2.67 11.58 -8.92
N SER A 499 3.37 12.65 -8.60
CA SER A 499 2.91 13.64 -7.64
C SER A 499 1.64 14.36 -8.08
N LYS A 500 1.51 14.64 -9.36
CA LYS A 500 0.31 15.26 -9.95
C LYS A 500 -0.90 14.32 -9.81
N ASN A 501 -0.72 13.07 -10.16
CA ASN A 501 -1.78 12.06 -10.06
C ASN A 501 -2.22 11.85 -8.62
N ASN A 502 -1.30 11.74 -7.70
CA ASN A 502 -1.59 11.60 -6.27
C ASN A 502 -2.30 12.82 -5.68
N ARG A 503 -1.99 14.04 -6.12
CA ARG A 503 -2.72 15.24 -5.71
C ARG A 503 -4.15 15.25 -6.22
N ASN A 504 -4.38 14.81 -7.44
CA ASN A 504 -5.72 14.74 -8.02
C ASN A 504 -6.62 13.74 -7.27
N ILE A 505 -6.05 12.64 -6.81
CA ILE A 505 -6.76 11.64 -6.00
C ILE A 505 -7.07 12.19 -4.60
N LYS A 506 -6.10 12.83 -3.94
CA LYS A 506 -6.32 13.46 -2.63
C LYS A 506 -7.34 14.60 -2.69
N ASN A 507 -7.48 15.24 -3.81
CA ASN A 507 -8.43 16.30 -4.00
C ASN A 507 -9.90 15.85 -3.96
N LYS A 508 -10.14 14.56 -4.10
CA LYS A 508 -11.48 13.95 -3.94
C LYS A 508 -11.79 13.52 -2.51
N LYS A 509 -10.78 13.37 -1.66
CA LYS A 509 -10.96 12.97 -0.25
C LYS A 509 -10.22 13.97 0.62
N ASN A 510 -10.86 14.50 1.64
CA ASN A 510 -10.29 15.45 2.60
C ASN A 510 -8.84 15.11 2.97
N CYS A 511 -7.91 15.90 2.45
CA CYS A 511 -6.51 15.74 2.78
C CYS A 511 -6.20 16.34 4.13
N GLU A 512 -6.17 15.56 5.12
CA GLU A 512 -5.80 16.00 6.47
C GLU A 512 -4.30 15.87 6.78
N ASN A 513 -3.56 15.17 5.97
CA ASN A 513 -2.17 14.82 6.28
C ASN A 513 -1.17 15.46 5.35
N PHE A 514 -0.85 16.67 5.63
CA PHE A 514 0.37 17.29 5.18
C PHE A 514 1.39 17.29 6.32
N ASN A 515 2.57 16.79 6.03
CA ASN A 515 3.75 16.69 6.83
C ASN A 515 4.08 17.86 7.75
N GLY A 516 5.30 17.94 8.22
CA GLY A 516 5.85 18.90 9.17
C GLY A 516 5.49 20.38 8.96
N TYR A 517 5.25 20.80 7.74
CA TYR A 517 4.70 22.13 7.47
C TYR A 517 3.31 22.34 8.00
N GLU A 518 2.54 21.30 8.08
CA GLU A 518 1.18 21.40 8.54
C GLU A 518 1.06 21.80 9.99
N LYS A 519 1.92 21.30 10.84
CA LYS A 519 1.92 21.73 12.24
C LYS A 519 2.20 23.21 12.39
N ILE A 520 3.09 23.73 11.56
CA ILE A 520 3.47 25.14 11.61
C ILE A 520 2.38 26.00 10.97
N THR A 521 1.82 25.54 9.87
CA THR A 521 0.78 26.28 9.13
C THR A 521 -0.62 26.10 9.70
N GLN A 522 -0.93 24.98 10.37
CA GLN A 522 -2.22 24.76 10.98
C GLN A 522 -2.58 25.80 12.02
N ASN A 523 -1.65 26.17 12.87
CA ASN A 523 -1.89 27.22 13.86
C ASN A 523 -2.09 28.58 13.21
N PHE A 524 -1.36 28.84 12.14
CA PHE A 524 -1.54 30.06 11.37
C PHE A 524 -2.89 30.07 10.63
N THR A 525 -3.26 28.93 10.05
CA THR A 525 -4.50 28.77 9.30
C THR A 525 -5.74 28.82 10.17
N ARG A 526 -5.72 28.14 11.30
CA ARG A 526 -6.86 28.10 12.23
C ARG A 526 -7.24 29.46 12.78
N ARG A 527 -6.26 30.32 13.00
CA ARG A 527 -6.55 31.66 13.55
C ARG A 527 -7.10 32.66 12.54
N LYS A 528 -6.76 32.51 11.26
CA LYS A 528 -7.10 33.53 10.24
C LYS A 528 -7.92 33.03 9.06
N PHE A 529 -7.89 31.72 8.81
CA PHE A 529 -8.49 31.14 7.62
C PHE A 529 -9.04 29.76 7.86
N SER A 530 -9.85 29.63 8.86
CA SER A 530 -10.50 28.37 9.22
C SER A 530 -11.31 27.71 8.10
N ILE A 531 -11.59 28.43 7.05
CA ILE A 531 -12.31 27.96 5.87
C ILE A 531 -11.40 27.24 4.89
N LEU A 532 -10.09 27.51 4.93
CA LEU A 532 -9.12 26.91 4.02
C LEU A 532 -8.38 25.79 4.72
N ARG A 533 -8.97 24.64 4.78
CA ARG A 533 -8.43 23.58 5.58
C ARG A 533 -7.43 22.72 4.88
N TYR A 534 -7.45 22.64 3.57
CA TYR A 534 -6.92 21.50 2.91
C TYR A 534 -6.02 21.78 1.77
N ASN A 535 -5.93 20.87 0.85
CA ASN A 535 -5.05 20.87 -0.27
C ASN A 535 -4.91 22.26 -0.93
N PRO A 536 -3.72 22.77 -1.00
CA PRO A 536 -3.47 24.11 -1.51
C PRO A 536 -4.00 24.38 -2.91
N LEU A 537 -3.98 23.38 -3.78
CA LEU A 537 -4.45 23.56 -5.16
C LEU A 537 -5.96 23.73 -5.25
N ILE A 538 -6.69 22.88 -4.56
CA ILE A 538 -8.15 23.01 -4.50
C ILE A 538 -8.52 24.30 -3.79
N ASN A 539 -7.86 24.57 -2.69
CA ASN A 539 -8.14 25.76 -1.93
C ASN A 539 -7.90 27.04 -2.72
N ARG A 540 -6.96 27.03 -3.64
CA ARG A 540 -6.74 28.18 -4.48
C ARG A 540 -7.91 28.47 -5.41
N LEU A 541 -8.40 27.44 -6.09
CA LEU A 541 -9.59 27.58 -6.92
C LEU A 541 -10.83 27.89 -6.09
N ASN A 542 -10.98 27.16 -5.00
CA ASN A 542 -12.10 27.39 -4.09
C ASN A 542 -12.04 28.74 -3.38
N PHE A 543 -10.83 29.24 -3.15
CA PHE A 543 -10.67 30.57 -2.58
C PHE A 543 -11.25 31.64 -3.48
N TYR A 544 -10.92 31.62 -4.74
CA TYR A 544 -11.48 32.59 -5.66
C TYR A 544 -12.97 32.41 -5.86
N THR A 545 -13.42 31.20 -6.05
CA THR A 545 -14.86 30.94 -6.20
C THR A 545 -15.65 31.29 -4.95
N LYS A 546 -15.18 30.90 -3.77
CA LYS A 546 -15.86 31.22 -2.54
C LYS A 546 -15.84 32.71 -2.20
N LYS A 547 -14.74 33.35 -2.46
CA LYS A 547 -14.68 34.78 -2.25
C LYS A 547 -15.64 35.51 -3.18
N HIS A 548 -15.79 35.01 -4.34
CA HIS A 548 -16.73 35.51 -5.28
C HIS A 548 -18.16 35.21 -4.82
N PHE A 549 -18.44 33.98 -4.40
CA PHE A 549 -19.73 33.61 -3.86
C PHE A 549 -20.09 34.34 -2.59
N VAL A 550 -19.16 34.43 -1.67
CA VAL A 550 -19.40 35.15 -0.42
C VAL A 550 -19.74 36.60 -0.69
N SER A 551 -19.09 37.15 -1.68
CA SER A 551 -19.42 38.53 -1.96
C SER A 551 -20.72 38.72 -2.69
N GLN A 552 -21.16 37.69 -3.40
CA GLN A 552 -22.46 37.73 -4.04
C GLN A 552 -23.55 37.10 -3.24
N ASN A 553 -23.23 36.11 -2.45
CA ASN A 553 -24.12 35.48 -1.53
C ASN A 553 -24.16 36.20 -0.23
N ASN A 554 -24.13 37.37 -0.28
CA ASN A 554 -24.62 38.06 0.86
C ASN A 554 -25.78 37.24 1.39
N PRO A 555 -26.02 37.23 2.66
CA PRO A 555 -27.05 36.42 3.30
C PRO A 555 -28.42 36.45 2.62
N HIS A 556 -28.65 37.44 1.86
CA HIS A 556 -29.88 37.60 1.13
C HIS A 556 -29.86 37.13 -0.31
N ASN A 557 -28.75 36.61 -0.77
CA ASN A 557 -28.65 36.30 -2.16
C ASN A 557 -27.74 35.12 -2.46
N ASN A 558 -28.34 34.07 -2.82
CA ASN A 558 -27.68 32.84 -3.15
C ASN A 558 -27.35 32.65 -4.60
N THR A 559 -27.62 33.62 -5.43
CA THR A 559 -27.51 33.43 -6.87
C THR A 559 -26.10 33.50 -7.42
N ILE A 560 -25.20 33.94 -6.60
CA ILE A 560 -23.83 34.07 -6.97
C ILE A 560 -23.20 32.90 -7.60
N LYS A 561 -23.49 31.77 -7.06
CA LYS A 561 -22.78 30.57 -7.41
C LYS A 561 -22.95 30.16 -8.87
N ASN A 562 -24.03 30.56 -9.45
CA ASN A 562 -24.27 30.02 -10.77
C ASN A 562 -23.51 30.67 -11.85
N HIS A 563 -23.24 31.89 -11.66
CA HIS A 563 -22.82 32.55 -12.84
C HIS A 563 -21.41 32.97 -12.82
N VAL A 564 -21.08 33.35 -11.72
CA VAL A 564 -19.92 34.10 -11.73
C VAL A 564 -18.73 33.32 -11.93
N SER A 565 -18.80 32.25 -11.32
CA SER A 565 -17.60 31.60 -11.04
C SER A 565 -16.79 31.28 -12.22
N PHE A 566 -17.38 30.69 -13.13
CA PHE A 566 -16.54 30.00 -14.05
C PHE A 566 -16.32 30.69 -15.36
N LYS A 567 -17.32 31.35 -15.80
CA LYS A 567 -17.22 32.07 -17.06
C LYS A 567 -16.15 33.13 -17.07
N LYS A 568 -15.78 33.50 -15.90
CA LYS A 568 -14.86 34.56 -15.78
C LYS A 568 -13.44 34.17 -15.60
N TYR A 569 -13.25 32.91 -15.40
CA TYR A 569 -11.92 32.38 -15.28
C TYR A 569 -11.29 31.98 -16.56
N ASN A 570 -11.73 32.52 -17.62
CA ASN A 570 -10.99 32.40 -18.83
C ASN A 570 -9.59 32.96 -18.62
N PRO A 571 -8.57 32.17 -18.75
CA PRO A 571 -7.20 32.58 -18.49
C PRO A 571 -6.72 33.65 -19.48
N ASN A 572 -7.41 33.81 -20.58
CA ASN A 572 -7.09 34.82 -21.55
C ASN A 572 -7.73 36.18 -21.27
N VAL A 573 -8.59 36.21 -20.26
CA VAL A 573 -9.16 37.47 -19.82
C VAL A 573 -8.29 38.01 -18.72
N LYS A 574 -7.82 39.21 -18.86
CA LYS A 574 -7.12 39.91 -17.77
C LYS A 574 -8.00 39.85 -16.54
N LEU A 575 -7.50 39.21 -15.55
CA LEU A 575 -8.12 39.13 -14.27
C LEU A 575 -8.27 40.51 -13.69
N ASN A 576 -9.42 40.99 -13.89
CA ASN A 576 -9.77 42.24 -13.32
C ASN A 576 -10.17 41.97 -11.85
N THR A 577 -9.32 42.40 -10.97
CA THR A 577 -9.58 42.31 -9.53
C THR A 577 -10.91 42.97 -9.15
N HIS A 578 -11.33 43.86 -9.95
CA HIS A 578 -12.62 44.50 -9.89
C HIS A 578 -13.79 43.51 -10.08
N LYS A 579 -13.65 42.61 -11.03
CA LYS A 579 -14.68 41.59 -11.25
C LYS A 579 -14.81 40.59 -10.13
N PHE A 580 -13.70 40.25 -9.57
CA PHE A 580 -13.79 39.38 -8.40
C PHE A 580 -14.41 40.07 -7.21
N ARG A 581 -14.09 41.29 -7.06
CA ARG A 581 -14.67 42.08 -6.05
C ARG A 581 -16.11 42.31 -6.28
N TYR A 582 -16.45 42.42 -7.48
CA TYR A 582 -17.77 42.62 -7.83
C TYR A 582 -18.60 41.41 -7.63
N GLY A 583 -18.08 40.28 -8.06
CA GLY A 583 -18.72 39.10 -7.65
C GLY A 583 -19.21 39.13 -6.25
N ARG A 584 -18.65 39.98 -5.47
CA ARG A 584 -19.02 40.14 -4.20
C ARG A 584 -20.29 40.75 -3.90
N ARG A 585 -20.73 41.49 -4.62
CA ARG A 585 -21.98 41.96 -4.32
C ARG A 585 -22.98 41.00 -4.39
N ILE A 586 -22.66 40.07 -4.99
CA ILE A 586 -23.45 39.03 -4.78
C ILE A 586 -23.15 38.64 -3.47
N ARG A 587 -23.26 39.17 -2.77
CA ARG A 587 -22.90 39.17 -1.50
C ARG A 587 -23.44 38.24 -0.53
#